data_6b0564a278ff6175d666898ee5c3c353
#
_entry.id   6b0564a278ff6175d666898ee5c3c353
#
_cell.length_a   1.000
_cell.length_b   1.000
_cell.length_c   1.000
_cell.angle_alpha   90.00
_cell.angle_beta   90.00
_cell.angle_gamma   90.00
#
_symmetry.space_group_name_H-M   'P 1'
#
loop_
_entity.id
_entity.type
_entity.pdbx_description
1 polymer ?
#
loop_
_entity_poly.entity_id
_entity_poly.type
_entity_poly.pdbx_seq_one_letter_code
_entity_poly.pdbx_strand_id
1 'polypeptide(L)'
;MSRPTDKVGKAGEYLTASILSMVCEDVVLTTPPSTTDIIFQYQDKLYKCQVKAKSKIEPTKANWRFDLRRSGNTKKRQYEDNAVDVFALVSLPYRNVVFVPKLPQNQITLVDEHMKNNDAVKNLLDVLNNL
;
A
#
# COMPACT_ATOMS: atom_id res chain seq x y z
N MET A 1 18.55 -15.40 -6.56
CA MET A 1 18.76 -13.96 -6.33
C MET A 1 17.47 -13.19 -6.60
N SER A 2 17.08 -12.31 -5.68
CA SER A 2 15.85 -11.54 -5.84
C SER A 2 16.02 -10.45 -6.91
N ARG A 3 14.97 -10.23 -7.70
CA ARG A 3 14.94 -9.12 -8.65
C ARG A 3 14.84 -7.80 -7.90
N PRO A 4 15.33 -6.68 -8.49
CA PRO A 4 15.18 -5.36 -7.85
C PRO A 4 13.74 -5.00 -7.48
N THR A 5 12.76 -5.38 -8.33
CA THR A 5 11.35 -5.13 -8.05
C THR A 5 10.85 -5.86 -6.82
N ASP A 6 11.39 -7.06 -6.55
CA ASP A 6 11.02 -7.83 -5.36
C ASP A 6 11.52 -7.13 -4.10
N LYS A 7 12.71 -6.54 -4.16
CA LYS A 7 13.28 -5.80 -3.03
C LYS A 7 12.49 -4.52 -2.75
N VAL A 8 12.07 -3.81 -3.80
CA VAL A 8 11.24 -2.60 -3.65
C VAL A 8 9.92 -2.96 -2.97
N GLY A 9 9.26 -4.03 -3.43
CA GLY A 9 8.02 -4.49 -2.82
C GLY A 9 8.18 -4.86 -1.36
N LYS A 10 9.22 -5.62 -1.04
CA LYS A 10 9.46 -6.05 0.36
C LYS A 10 9.78 -4.87 1.26
N ALA A 11 10.61 -3.93 0.79
CA ALA A 11 10.93 -2.73 1.56
C ALA A 11 9.67 -1.90 1.82
N GLY A 12 8.79 -1.78 0.82
CA GLY A 12 7.51 -1.10 0.98
C GLY A 12 6.62 -1.76 2.01
N GLU A 13 6.58 -3.09 2.05
CA GLU A 13 5.81 -3.84 3.05
C GLU A 13 6.32 -3.59 4.46
N TYR A 14 7.63 -3.63 4.67
CA TYR A 14 8.21 -3.38 6.00
C TYR A 14 7.96 -1.94 6.46
N LEU A 15 8.12 -0.97 5.56
CA LEU A 15 7.84 0.42 5.90
C LEU A 15 6.37 0.61 6.29
N THR A 16 5.47 0.04 5.50
CA THR A 16 4.03 0.10 5.79
C THR A 16 3.72 -0.56 7.12
N ALA A 17 4.29 -1.75 7.36
CA ALA A 17 4.07 -2.46 8.62
C ALA A 17 4.54 -1.64 9.83
N SER A 18 5.65 -0.91 9.70
CA SER A 18 6.14 -0.07 10.78
C SER A 18 5.14 1.04 11.13
N ILE A 19 4.51 1.64 10.13
CA ILE A 19 3.51 2.69 10.34
C ILE A 19 2.23 2.10 10.93
N LEU A 20 1.76 0.97 10.38
CA LEU A 20 0.59 0.27 10.91
C LEU A 20 0.79 -0.10 12.38
N SER A 21 1.99 -0.51 12.75
CA SER A 21 2.30 -0.92 14.11
C SER A 21 2.23 0.22 15.12
N MET A 22 2.26 1.47 14.67
CA MET A 22 2.10 2.61 15.56
C MET A 22 0.64 2.84 15.97
N VAL A 23 -0.31 2.29 15.23
CA VAL A 23 -1.75 2.56 15.40
C VAL A 23 -2.56 1.28 15.63
N CYS A 24 -2.13 0.19 15.02
CA CYS A 24 -2.89 -1.06 14.94
C CYS A 24 -2.23 -2.16 15.74
N GLU A 25 -2.98 -3.25 15.93
CA GLU A 25 -2.48 -4.43 16.63
C GLU A 25 -2.33 -5.60 15.65
N ASP A 26 -1.53 -6.59 16.05
CA ASP A 26 -1.37 -7.84 15.31
C ASP A 26 -1.05 -7.63 13.83
N VAL A 27 -0.08 -6.76 13.55
CA VAL A 27 0.35 -6.49 12.18
C VAL A 27 1.20 -7.65 11.70
N VAL A 28 0.74 -8.33 10.64
CA VAL A 28 1.38 -9.54 10.13
C VAL A 28 1.65 -9.40 8.64
N LEU A 29 2.92 -9.57 8.24
CA LEU A 29 3.27 -9.70 6.84
C LEU A 29 2.99 -11.14 6.41
N THR A 30 2.22 -11.28 5.32
CA THR A 30 1.86 -12.60 4.81
C THR A 30 2.98 -13.17 3.95
N THR A 31 2.86 -14.47 3.66
CA THR A 31 3.79 -15.16 2.76
C THR A 31 3.03 -15.72 1.57
N PRO A 32 3.71 -15.88 0.42
CA PRO A 32 3.05 -16.51 -0.73
C PRO A 32 2.47 -17.86 -0.36
N PRO A 33 1.34 -18.28 -0.96
CA PRO A 33 0.69 -17.67 -2.13
C PRO A 33 -0.40 -16.64 -1.81
N SER A 34 -0.37 -15.99 -0.67
CA SER A 34 -1.39 -14.99 -0.30
C SER A 34 -1.44 -13.83 -1.30
N THR A 35 -2.65 -13.38 -1.63
CA THR A 35 -2.85 -12.18 -2.45
C THR A 35 -2.85 -10.91 -1.61
N THR A 36 -2.84 -11.04 -0.29
CA THR A 36 -2.79 -9.93 0.67
C THR A 36 -1.37 -9.79 1.16
N ASP A 37 -0.86 -8.56 1.25
CA ASP A 37 0.51 -8.32 1.72
C ASP A 37 0.60 -8.25 3.25
N ILE A 38 -0.36 -7.55 3.89
CA ILE A 38 -0.36 -7.35 5.33
C ILE A 38 -1.78 -7.55 5.87
N ILE A 39 -1.89 -8.22 7.00
CA ILE A 39 -3.14 -8.32 7.76
C ILE A 39 -2.89 -7.62 9.09
N PHE A 40 -3.85 -6.83 9.55
CA PHE A 40 -3.72 -6.12 10.81
C PHE A 40 -5.08 -5.99 11.50
N GLN A 41 -5.04 -5.73 12.80
CA GLN A 41 -6.25 -5.54 13.60
C GLN A 41 -6.36 -4.08 14.05
N TYR A 42 -7.56 -3.51 13.91
CA TYR A 42 -7.87 -2.18 14.40
C TYR A 42 -9.27 -2.19 14.99
N GLN A 43 -9.39 -1.83 16.28
CA GLN A 43 -10.67 -1.80 17.01
C GLN A 43 -11.46 -3.10 16.83
N ASP A 44 -10.80 -4.23 17.13
CA ASP A 44 -11.38 -5.58 17.12
C ASP A 44 -11.80 -6.11 15.76
N LYS A 45 -11.43 -5.43 14.67
CA LYS A 45 -11.64 -5.91 13.30
C LYS A 45 -10.33 -6.18 12.61
N LEU A 46 -10.32 -7.23 11.78
CA LEU A 46 -9.17 -7.55 10.93
C LEU A 46 -9.35 -6.87 9.57
N TYR A 47 -8.26 -6.32 9.08
CA TYR A 47 -8.21 -5.64 7.77
C TYR A 47 -7.09 -6.20 6.93
N LYS A 48 -7.26 -6.12 5.62
CA LYS A 48 -6.28 -6.57 4.64
C LYS A 48 -5.71 -5.35 3.91
N CYS A 49 -4.38 -5.26 3.91
CA CYS A 49 -3.67 -4.16 3.25
C CYS A 49 -2.85 -4.68 2.09
N GLN A 50 -2.99 -4.03 0.94
CA GLN A 50 -2.17 -4.30 -0.22
C GLN A 50 -1.18 -3.16 -0.39
N VAL A 51 0.09 -3.49 -0.54
CA VAL A 51 1.17 -2.50 -0.64
C VAL A 51 1.58 -2.32 -2.09
N LYS A 52 1.66 -1.07 -2.53
CA LYS A 52 2.15 -0.69 -3.85
C LYS A 52 3.32 0.27 -3.64
N ALA A 53 4.53 -0.15 -3.99
CA ALA A 53 5.74 0.63 -3.70
C ALA A 53 6.45 1.07 -4.96
N LYS A 54 7.02 2.27 -4.91
CA LYS A 54 7.83 2.84 -5.98
C LYS A 54 9.17 3.27 -5.43
N SER A 55 10.23 3.05 -6.21
CA SER A 55 11.58 3.46 -5.86
C SER A 55 11.98 4.79 -6.47
N LYS A 56 11.16 5.35 -7.37
CA LYS A 56 11.43 6.63 -8.04
C LYS A 56 10.14 7.25 -8.55
N ILE A 57 10.16 8.59 -8.64
CA ILE A 57 9.06 9.37 -9.18
C ILE A 57 8.97 9.21 -10.71
N GLU A 58 7.79 9.46 -11.27
CA GLU A 58 7.61 9.57 -12.71
C GLU A 58 8.34 10.83 -13.20
N PRO A 59 9.45 10.70 -13.96
CA PRO A 59 10.34 11.85 -14.19
C PRO A 59 9.73 12.96 -15.04
N THR A 60 8.80 12.64 -15.93
CA THR A 60 8.25 13.65 -16.85
C THR A 60 7.07 14.42 -16.28
N LYS A 61 6.44 13.91 -15.24
CA LYS A 61 5.19 14.48 -14.73
C LYS A 61 5.26 14.91 -13.27
N ALA A 62 6.38 14.67 -12.60
CA ALA A 62 6.58 14.97 -11.18
C ALA A 62 5.44 14.43 -10.32
N ASN A 63 5.02 13.19 -10.58
CA ASN A 63 3.96 12.54 -9.83
C ASN A 63 4.27 11.08 -9.57
N TRP A 64 3.44 10.46 -8.73
CA TRP A 64 3.54 9.07 -8.32
C TRP A 64 2.29 8.35 -8.80
N ARG A 65 2.45 7.43 -9.76
CA ARG A 65 1.33 6.65 -10.28
C ARG A 65 1.46 5.21 -9.81
N PHE A 66 0.37 4.70 -9.23
CA PHE A 66 0.29 3.34 -8.72
C PHE A 66 -0.81 2.57 -9.44
N ASP A 67 -0.49 1.34 -9.85
CA ASP A 67 -1.47 0.41 -10.41
C ASP A 67 -2.14 -0.30 -9.23
N LEU A 68 -3.46 -0.21 -9.15
CA LEU A 68 -4.25 -0.79 -8.06
C LEU A 68 -4.76 -2.19 -8.38
N ARG A 69 -4.30 -2.77 -9.49
CA ARG A 69 -4.65 -4.14 -9.86
C ARG A 69 -3.58 -5.11 -9.37
N ARG A 70 -3.92 -6.41 -9.39
CA ARG A 70 -2.95 -7.46 -9.10
C ARG A 70 -1.83 -7.43 -10.14
N SER A 71 -0.61 -7.71 -9.69
CA SER A 71 0.53 -7.84 -10.61
C SER A 71 0.50 -9.21 -11.28
N GLY A 72 1.19 -9.33 -12.42
CA GLY A 72 1.33 -10.57 -13.14
C GLY A 72 0.57 -10.60 -14.47
N ASN A 73 0.57 -11.77 -15.12
CA ASN A 73 0.05 -11.96 -16.47
C ASN A 73 -1.32 -12.65 -16.52
N THR A 74 -2.09 -12.58 -15.45
CA THR A 74 -3.43 -13.16 -15.42
C THR A 74 -4.40 -12.26 -16.16
N LYS A 75 -5.41 -12.87 -16.83
CA LYS A 75 -6.44 -12.11 -17.53
C LYS A 75 -7.25 -11.23 -16.57
N LYS A 76 -7.55 -11.75 -15.38
CA LYS A 76 -8.30 -11.02 -14.36
C LYS A 76 -7.33 -10.45 -13.35
N ARG A 77 -7.03 -9.17 -13.45
CA ARG A 77 -6.11 -8.49 -12.55
C ARG A 77 -6.80 -7.72 -11.43
N GLN A 78 -8.12 -7.66 -11.43
CA GLN A 78 -8.87 -7.02 -10.36
C GLN A 78 -8.81 -7.87 -9.09
N TYR A 79 -8.69 -7.20 -7.93
CA TYR A 79 -8.80 -7.89 -6.65
C TYR A 79 -10.25 -8.29 -6.40
N GLU A 80 -10.43 -9.47 -5.78
CA GLU A 80 -11.75 -9.86 -5.29
C GLU A 80 -12.23 -8.83 -4.25
N ASP A 81 -13.57 -8.71 -4.07
CA ASP A 81 -14.14 -7.68 -3.22
C ASP A 81 -13.62 -7.69 -1.79
N ASN A 82 -13.34 -8.88 -1.26
CA ASN A 82 -12.88 -9.03 0.12
C ASN A 82 -11.37 -9.22 0.24
N ALA A 83 -10.61 -9.04 -0.84
CA ALA A 83 -9.17 -9.27 -0.84
C ALA A 83 -8.38 -8.06 -0.33
N VAL A 84 -8.95 -6.86 -0.39
CA VAL A 84 -8.29 -5.61 -0.02
C VAL A 84 -9.27 -4.71 0.69
N ASP A 85 -8.88 -4.18 1.83
CA ASP A 85 -9.62 -3.11 2.52
C ASP A 85 -8.94 -1.77 2.33
N VAL A 86 -7.61 -1.77 2.33
CA VAL A 86 -6.79 -0.56 2.28
C VAL A 86 -5.61 -0.80 1.34
N PHE A 87 -5.30 0.20 0.52
CA PHE A 87 -4.03 0.24 -0.21
C PHE A 87 -3.04 1.15 0.52
N ALA A 88 -1.79 0.72 0.57
CA ALA A 88 -0.68 1.52 1.05
C ALA A 88 0.20 1.88 -0.14
N LEU A 89 0.26 3.17 -0.46
CA LEU A 89 1.00 3.69 -1.61
C LEU A 89 2.32 4.26 -1.09
N VAL A 90 3.43 3.61 -1.45
CA VAL A 90 4.72 3.84 -0.80
C VAL A 90 5.71 4.51 -1.74
N SER A 91 6.32 5.60 -1.27
CA SER A 91 7.51 6.18 -1.88
C SER A 91 8.72 5.80 -1.03
N LEU A 92 9.60 4.96 -1.55
CA LEU A 92 10.82 4.62 -0.82
C LEU A 92 11.77 5.80 -0.71
N PRO A 93 11.96 6.66 -1.75
CA PRO A 93 12.82 7.83 -1.60
C PRO A 93 12.41 8.74 -0.44
N TYR A 94 11.12 8.93 -0.24
CA TYR A 94 10.61 9.77 0.86
C TYR A 94 10.40 9.00 2.15
N ARG A 95 10.53 7.69 2.12
CA ARG A 95 10.18 6.83 3.28
C ARG A 95 8.80 7.17 3.81
N ASN A 96 7.85 7.36 2.89
CA ASN A 96 6.49 7.77 3.26
C ASN A 96 5.44 6.89 2.60
N VAL A 97 4.26 6.88 3.20
CA VAL A 97 3.13 6.07 2.77
C VAL A 97 1.87 6.94 2.75
N VAL A 98 1.08 6.80 1.70
CA VAL A 98 -0.27 7.36 1.62
C VAL A 98 -1.25 6.18 1.63
N PHE A 99 -2.14 6.14 2.61
CA PHE A 99 -3.16 5.10 2.69
C PHE A 99 -4.44 5.58 2.00
N VAL A 100 -5.05 4.70 1.22
CA VAL A 100 -6.36 4.94 0.60
C VAL A 100 -7.23 3.71 0.80
N PRO A 101 -8.56 3.87 0.93
CA PRO A 101 -9.45 2.70 0.98
C PRO A 101 -9.43 2.00 -0.37
N LYS A 102 -10.01 0.80 -0.42
CA LYS A 102 -10.17 0.12 -1.70
C LYS A 102 -10.96 1.01 -2.65
N LEU A 103 -10.43 1.21 -3.85
CA LEU A 103 -11.03 2.06 -4.88
C LEU A 103 -11.40 1.23 -6.10
N PRO A 104 -12.47 1.61 -6.82
CA PRO A 104 -12.89 0.86 -8.01
C PRO A 104 -11.99 1.08 -9.23
N GLN A 105 -11.19 2.14 -9.23
CA GLN A 105 -10.33 2.47 -10.36
C GLN A 105 -9.10 1.57 -10.44
N ASN A 106 -8.52 1.49 -11.65
CA ASN A 106 -7.35 0.65 -11.89
C ASN A 106 -6.05 1.30 -11.47
N GLN A 107 -6.03 2.61 -11.31
CA GLN A 107 -4.80 3.33 -10.94
C GLN A 107 -5.12 4.60 -10.20
N ILE A 108 -4.14 5.09 -9.45
CA ILE A 108 -4.23 6.36 -8.75
C ILE A 108 -2.91 7.12 -8.96
N THR A 109 -3.02 8.43 -9.11
CA THR A 109 -1.86 9.29 -9.27
C THR A 109 -1.84 10.33 -8.15
N LEU A 110 -0.70 10.44 -7.46
CA LEU A 110 -0.49 11.42 -6.41
C LEU A 110 0.53 12.45 -6.88
N VAL A 111 0.26 13.72 -6.65
CA VAL A 111 1.26 14.76 -6.90
C VAL A 111 2.41 14.60 -5.90
N ASP A 112 3.60 15.06 -6.30
CA ASP A 112 4.81 14.85 -5.51
C ASP A 112 4.70 15.43 -4.10
N GLU A 113 4.12 16.63 -3.97
CA GLU A 113 3.96 17.25 -2.64
C GLU A 113 3.10 16.42 -1.71
N HIS A 114 2.03 15.81 -2.24
CA HIS A 114 1.17 14.95 -1.44
C HIS A 114 1.96 13.76 -0.89
N MET A 115 2.70 13.08 -1.77
CA MET A 115 3.50 11.92 -1.36
C MET A 115 4.58 12.30 -0.36
N LYS A 116 5.24 13.44 -0.58
CA LYS A 116 6.34 13.90 0.24
C LYS A 116 5.88 14.36 1.63
N ASN A 117 4.77 15.07 1.71
CA ASN A 117 4.33 15.76 2.94
C ASN A 117 3.20 15.07 3.69
N ASN A 118 2.73 13.92 3.22
CA ASN A 118 1.63 13.23 3.88
C ASN A 118 1.99 12.83 5.31
N ASP A 119 1.09 13.12 6.26
CA ASP A 119 1.19 12.59 7.62
C ASP A 119 0.57 11.19 7.60
N ALA A 120 1.42 10.18 7.51
CA ALA A 120 0.97 8.81 7.28
C ALA A 120 0.09 8.28 8.42
N VAL A 121 0.43 8.59 9.66
CA VAL A 121 -0.35 8.12 10.82
C VAL A 121 -1.72 8.76 10.84
N LYS A 122 -1.81 10.07 10.65
CA LYS A 122 -3.08 10.78 10.61
C LYS A 122 -3.94 10.29 9.45
N ASN A 123 -3.33 10.16 8.27
CA ASN A 123 -4.00 9.66 7.08
C ASN A 123 -4.55 8.25 7.31
N LEU A 124 -3.76 7.37 7.92
CA LEU A 124 -4.20 6.01 8.23
C LEU A 124 -5.42 6.02 9.15
N LEU A 125 -5.39 6.82 10.22
CA LEU A 125 -6.52 6.92 11.13
C LEU A 125 -7.78 7.43 10.42
N ASP A 126 -7.64 8.44 9.56
CA ASP A 126 -8.76 8.97 8.79
C ASP A 126 -9.37 7.89 7.90
N VAL A 127 -8.54 7.09 7.23
CA VAL A 127 -9.02 6.00 6.38
C VAL A 127 -9.73 4.93 7.22
N LEU A 128 -9.10 4.47 8.30
CA LEU A 128 -9.67 3.40 9.12
C LEU A 128 -11.00 3.79 9.78
N ASN A 129 -11.10 5.03 10.20
CA ASN A 129 -12.32 5.51 10.88
C ASN A 129 -13.48 5.74 9.90
N ASN A 130 -13.23 5.67 8.61
CA ASN A 130 -14.25 5.86 7.57
C ASN A 130 -14.53 4.59 6.75
N LEU A 131 -13.96 3.47 7.15
CA LEU A 131 -14.24 2.18 6.50
C LEU A 131 -15.58 1.59 6.91
#